data_a57fb9e457bcde6b532ea5c2889d0460
#
_entry.id   a57fb9e457bcde6b532ea5c2889d0460
#
_cell.length_a   1.000
_cell.length_b   1.000
_cell.length_c   1.000
_cell.angle_alpha   90.00
_cell.angle_beta   90.00
_cell.angle_gamma   90.00
#
_symmetry.space_group_name_H-M   'P 1'
#
loop_
_entity.id
_entity.type
_entity.pdbx_description
1 polymer ?
#
loop_
_entity_poly.entity_id
_entity_poly.type
_entity_poly.pdbx_seq_one_letter_code
_entity_poly.pdbx_strand_id
1 'polypeptide(L)'
;MVNEKIICAGFGGQGVMKMGQILTYAGMIEGKQVSWLPSYGPEMRGGTANCNVMISDQMIGSPVITNDATTVIAMNLPSLVKFEINAEKGGNVLVNSSLIERKVEREDV
;
A
#
# COMPACT_ATOMS: atom_id res chain seq x y z
N MET A 1 -18.47 -2.64 -8.63
CA MET A 1 -17.23 -2.40 -9.40
C MET A 1 -16.04 -2.43 -8.46
N VAL A 2 -15.01 -3.19 -8.80
CA VAL A 2 -13.79 -3.24 -8.00
C VAL A 2 -12.82 -2.16 -8.46
N ASN A 3 -12.32 -1.38 -7.52
CA ASN A 3 -11.32 -0.37 -7.80
C ASN A 3 -10.51 -0.15 -6.52
N GLU A 4 -9.48 -0.97 -6.35
CA GLU A 4 -8.65 -0.95 -5.15
C GLU A 4 -7.28 -0.36 -5.46
N LYS A 5 -6.85 0.59 -4.63
CA LYS A 5 -5.53 1.19 -4.69
C LYS A 5 -4.87 0.98 -3.35
N ILE A 6 -3.85 0.13 -3.33
CA ILE A 6 -3.26 -0.37 -2.08
C ILE A 6 -1.80 0.04 -2.01
N ILE A 7 -1.41 0.66 -0.91
CA ILE A 7 -0.01 0.96 -0.61
C ILE A 7 0.47 -0.03 0.44
N CYS A 8 1.48 -0.83 0.10
CA CYS A 8 2.13 -1.73 1.04
C CYS A 8 3.50 -1.13 1.39
N ALA A 9 3.75 -0.90 2.66
CA ALA A 9 4.97 -0.20 3.08
C ALA A 9 5.56 -0.81 4.34
N GLY A 10 6.89 -0.87 4.41
CA GLY A 10 7.61 -1.41 5.55
C GLY A 10 9.11 -1.41 5.33
N PHE A 11 9.84 -2.14 6.17
CA PHE A 11 11.27 -2.35 5.97
C PHE A 11 11.49 -3.46 4.94
N GLY A 12 12.64 -3.42 4.27
CA GLY A 12 13.08 -4.55 3.47
C GLY A 12 13.15 -5.79 4.36
N GLY A 13 12.72 -6.93 3.83
CA GLY A 13 12.70 -8.15 4.60
C GLY A 13 11.41 -8.42 5.37
N GLN A 14 10.50 -7.46 5.43
CA GLN A 14 9.20 -7.66 6.08
C GLN A 14 8.14 -8.26 5.13
N GLY A 15 8.55 -8.64 3.94
CA GLY A 15 7.63 -9.26 2.99
C GLY A 15 6.72 -8.28 2.25
N VAL A 16 7.00 -6.99 2.32
CA VAL A 16 6.16 -5.96 1.71
C VAL A 16 6.05 -6.13 0.20
N MET A 17 7.18 -6.36 -0.48
CA MET A 17 7.16 -6.57 -1.92
C MET A 17 6.45 -7.85 -2.29
N LYS A 18 6.65 -8.90 -1.52
CA LYS A 18 5.99 -10.19 -1.72
C LYS A 18 4.47 -10.05 -1.54
N MET A 19 4.05 -9.29 -0.53
CA MET A 19 2.63 -9.02 -0.28
C MET A 19 2.01 -8.34 -1.50
N GLY A 20 2.68 -7.33 -2.04
CA GLY A 20 2.20 -6.64 -3.23
C GLY A 20 2.10 -7.56 -4.43
N GLN A 21 3.10 -8.43 -4.63
CA GLN A 21 3.09 -9.41 -5.71
C GLN A 21 1.93 -10.39 -5.57
N ILE A 22 1.68 -10.88 -4.36
CA ILE A 22 0.58 -11.82 -4.10
C ILE A 22 -0.77 -11.17 -4.40
N LEU A 23 -0.97 -9.93 -3.96
CA LEU A 23 -2.20 -9.18 -4.23
C LEU A 23 -2.40 -8.97 -5.73
N THR A 24 -1.33 -8.62 -6.44
CA THR A 24 -1.38 -8.43 -7.89
C THR A 24 -1.75 -9.72 -8.60
N TYR A 25 -1.12 -10.81 -8.20
CA TYR A 25 -1.39 -12.11 -8.78
C TYR A 25 -2.83 -12.56 -8.54
N ALA A 26 -3.32 -12.33 -7.32
CA ALA A 26 -4.71 -12.66 -6.99
C ALA A 26 -5.70 -11.87 -7.88
N GLY A 27 -5.41 -10.59 -8.11
CA GLY A 27 -6.24 -9.78 -9.01
C GLY A 27 -6.22 -10.30 -10.43
N MET A 28 -5.07 -10.75 -10.92
CA MET A 28 -4.97 -11.35 -12.25
C MET A 28 -5.81 -12.62 -12.37
N ILE A 29 -5.75 -13.49 -11.35
CA ILE A 29 -6.55 -14.73 -11.36
C ILE A 29 -8.04 -14.42 -11.40
N GLU A 30 -8.46 -13.33 -10.74
CA GLU A 30 -9.86 -12.89 -10.77
C GLU A 30 -10.26 -12.23 -12.09
N GLY A 31 -9.34 -12.10 -13.04
CA GLY A 31 -9.63 -11.46 -14.32
C GLY A 31 -9.66 -9.95 -14.28
N LYS A 32 -9.09 -9.34 -13.24
CA LYS A 32 -9.05 -7.88 -13.10
C LYS A 32 -7.84 -7.28 -13.79
N GLN A 33 -7.91 -5.99 -14.08
CA GLN A 33 -6.74 -5.21 -14.47
C GLN A 33 -5.90 -4.97 -13.22
N VAL A 34 -4.59 -5.18 -13.31
CA VAL A 34 -3.70 -5.03 -12.16
C VAL A 34 -2.46 -4.20 -12.53
N SER A 35 -1.90 -3.54 -11.53
CA SER A 35 -0.64 -2.82 -11.64
C SER A 35 0.14 -3.00 -10.35
N TRP A 36 1.45 -3.19 -10.45
CA TRP A 36 2.35 -3.29 -9.31
C TRP A 36 3.55 -2.39 -9.58
N LEU A 37 3.73 -1.39 -8.72
CA LEU A 37 4.83 -0.44 -8.83
C LEU A 37 5.64 -0.46 -7.55
N PRO A 38 6.76 -1.18 -7.53
CA PRO A 38 7.63 -1.17 -6.36
C PRO A 38 8.45 0.12 -6.32
N SER A 39 8.81 0.53 -5.11
CA SER A 39 9.62 1.72 -4.91
C SER A 39 10.69 1.41 -3.88
N TYR A 40 11.93 1.39 -4.32
CA TYR A 40 13.10 1.34 -3.46
C TYR A 40 14.25 2.03 -4.15
N GLY A 41 15.17 2.55 -3.36
CA GLY A 41 16.31 3.27 -3.89
C GLY A 41 17.18 3.81 -2.77
N PRO A 42 18.25 4.52 -3.14
CA PRO A 42 19.17 5.09 -2.14
C PRO A 42 18.49 6.06 -1.17
N GLU A 43 17.43 6.71 -1.58
CA GLU A 43 16.65 7.61 -0.74
C GLU A 43 15.82 6.86 0.29
N MET A 44 15.68 5.56 0.15
CA MET A 44 14.94 4.71 1.10
C MET A 44 15.84 4.30 2.26
N ARG A 45 16.37 5.27 2.95
CA ARG A 45 17.28 5.04 4.06
C ARG A 45 16.56 4.31 5.19
N GLY A 46 17.30 3.54 5.95
CA GLY A 46 16.76 2.73 7.02
C GLY A 46 16.13 1.44 6.53
N GLY A 47 16.31 1.12 5.25
CA GLY A 47 15.80 -0.11 4.68
C GLY A 47 14.31 -0.10 4.39
N THR A 48 13.68 1.07 4.36
CA THR A 48 12.26 1.17 4.03
C THR A 48 12.01 0.85 2.57
N ALA A 49 10.86 0.22 2.29
CA ALA A 49 10.44 -0.15 0.96
C ALA A 49 8.93 -0.04 0.89
N ASN A 50 8.41 0.20 -0.31
CA ASN A 50 6.96 0.23 -0.50
C ASN A 50 6.62 -0.19 -1.91
N CYS A 51 5.35 -0.57 -2.12
CA CYS A 51 4.83 -0.80 -3.46
C CYS A 51 3.39 -0.35 -3.53
N ASN A 52 2.98 0.07 -4.73
CA ASN A 52 1.61 0.44 -5.04
C ASN A 52 0.98 -0.68 -5.85
N VAL A 53 -0.16 -1.18 -5.40
CA VAL A 53 -0.91 -2.21 -6.09
C VAL A 53 -2.27 -1.64 -6.48
N MET A 54 -2.63 -1.78 -7.74
CA MET A 54 -3.95 -1.41 -8.22
C MET A 54 -4.65 -2.63 -8.78
N ILE A 55 -5.91 -2.80 -8.40
CA ILE A 55 -6.77 -3.88 -8.89
C ILE A 55 -8.09 -3.24 -9.29
N SER A 56 -8.47 -3.36 -10.56
CA SER A 56 -9.65 -2.67 -11.07
C SER A 56 -10.36 -3.50 -12.13
N ASP A 57 -11.68 -3.32 -12.21
CA ASP A 57 -12.48 -3.86 -13.33
C ASP A 57 -12.25 -3.07 -14.60
N GLN A 58 -11.68 -1.87 -14.50
CA GLN A 58 -11.46 -0.99 -15.64
C GLN A 58 -9.97 -0.85 -15.92
N MET A 59 -9.64 -0.31 -17.10
CA MET A 59 -8.26 -0.07 -17.46
C MET A 59 -7.62 0.93 -16.49
N ILE A 60 -6.41 0.60 -16.05
CA ILE A 60 -5.66 1.44 -15.11
C ILE A 60 -4.86 2.46 -15.92
N GLY A 61 -5.17 3.74 -15.71
CA GLY A 61 -4.50 4.80 -16.46
C GLY A 61 -3.15 5.22 -15.89
N SER A 62 -2.93 5.02 -14.59
CA SER A 62 -1.67 5.39 -13.94
C SER A 62 -1.38 4.43 -12.79
N PRO A 63 -0.12 3.97 -12.65
CA PRO A 63 0.26 3.12 -11.52
C PRO A 63 0.57 3.89 -10.24
N VAL A 64 0.48 5.21 -10.26
CA VAL A 64 0.84 6.06 -9.12
C VAL A 64 -0.39 6.32 -8.26
N ILE A 65 -0.25 6.04 -6.96
CA ILE A 65 -1.27 6.33 -5.95
C ILE A 65 -0.86 7.61 -5.23
N THR A 66 -1.73 8.59 -5.21
CA THR A 66 -1.48 9.87 -4.52
C THR A 66 -2.23 9.93 -3.20
N ASN A 67 -3.42 10.57 -3.19
CA ASN A 67 -4.20 10.72 -1.96
C ASN A 67 -5.47 9.88 -1.97
N ASP A 68 -5.53 8.90 -2.85
CA ASP A 68 -6.74 8.12 -3.12
C ASP A 68 -6.54 6.62 -2.88
N ALA A 69 -5.61 6.27 -2.02
CA ALA A 69 -5.41 4.87 -1.63
C ALA A 69 -6.64 4.35 -0.89
N THR A 70 -7.21 3.26 -1.36
CA THR A 70 -8.32 2.63 -0.65
C THR A 70 -7.84 1.90 0.59
N THR A 71 -6.59 1.44 0.59
CA THR A 71 -6.00 0.75 1.72
C THR A 71 -4.51 1.09 1.82
N VAL A 72 -4.05 1.38 3.02
CA VAL A 72 -2.62 1.55 3.32
C VAL A 72 -2.25 0.47 4.33
N ILE A 73 -1.24 -0.33 4.01
CA ILE A 73 -0.74 -1.37 4.89
C ILE A 73 0.64 -0.94 5.37
N ALA A 74 0.75 -0.61 6.66
CA ALA A 74 1.99 -0.12 7.27
C ALA A 74 2.56 -1.17 8.21
N MET A 75 3.76 -1.66 7.89
CA MET A 75 4.43 -2.69 8.68
C MET A 75 5.38 -2.12 9.72
N ASN A 76 5.68 -0.83 9.66
CA ASN A 76 6.52 -0.15 10.64
C ASN A 76 6.09 1.30 10.81
N LEU A 77 6.59 1.95 11.86
CA LEU A 77 6.17 3.31 12.18
C LEU A 77 6.56 4.34 11.11
N PRO A 78 7.77 4.34 10.56
CA PRO A 78 8.10 5.30 9.50
C PRO A 78 7.15 5.20 8.30
N SER A 79 6.73 4.01 7.94
CA SER A 79 5.78 3.80 6.85
C SER A 79 4.40 4.34 7.18
N LEU A 80 3.94 4.14 8.42
CA LEU A 80 2.67 4.69 8.85
C LEU A 80 2.68 6.22 8.79
N VAL A 81 3.74 6.84 9.32
CA VAL A 81 3.88 8.29 9.31
C VAL A 81 3.89 8.83 7.89
N LYS A 82 4.58 8.16 6.98
CA LYS A 82 4.74 8.63 5.60
C LYS A 82 3.47 8.45 4.78
N PHE A 83 2.77 7.33 4.92
CA PHE A 83 1.70 6.97 3.99
C PHE A 83 0.28 7.11 4.54
N GLU A 84 0.12 7.35 5.83
CA GLU A 84 -1.19 7.52 6.44
C GLU A 84 -2.04 8.58 5.73
N ILE A 85 -1.41 9.67 5.31
CA ILE A 85 -2.11 10.77 4.64
C ILE A 85 -2.58 10.41 3.23
N ASN A 86 -2.04 9.34 2.66
CA ASN A 86 -2.39 8.94 1.30
C ASN A 86 -3.67 8.12 1.22
N ALA A 87 -4.20 7.66 2.35
CA ALA A 87 -5.47 6.95 2.37
C ALA A 87 -6.61 7.92 2.06
N GLU A 88 -7.55 7.50 1.20
CA GLU A 88 -8.71 8.33 0.92
C GLU A 88 -9.65 8.35 2.14
N LYS A 89 -10.53 9.35 2.17
CA LYS A 89 -11.56 9.44 3.21
C LYS A 89 -12.45 8.19 3.13
N GLY A 90 -12.63 7.52 4.25
CA GLY A 90 -13.40 6.28 4.30
C GLY A 90 -12.58 5.05 3.91
N GLY A 91 -11.30 5.22 3.60
CA GLY A 91 -10.43 4.09 3.30
C GLY A 91 -9.99 3.34 4.54
N ASN A 92 -9.07 2.40 4.36
CA ASN A 92 -8.56 1.55 5.43
C ASN A 92 -7.07 1.75 5.64
N VAL A 93 -6.66 1.73 6.90
CA VAL A 93 -5.23 1.72 7.25
C VAL A 93 -5.00 0.52 8.15
N LEU A 94 -4.21 -0.43 7.66
CA LEU A 94 -3.85 -1.64 8.41
C LEU A 94 -2.47 -1.44 9.01
N VAL A 95 -2.35 -1.66 10.30
CA VAL A 95 -1.15 -1.37 11.07
C VAL A 95 -0.63 -2.65 11.73
N ASN A 96 0.67 -2.89 11.60
CA ASN A 96 1.32 -3.97 12.33
C ASN A 96 1.52 -3.55 13.79
N SER A 97 0.55 -3.87 14.64
CA SER A 97 0.55 -3.44 16.03
C SER A 97 1.66 -4.09 16.88
N SER A 98 2.31 -5.12 16.38
CA SER A 98 3.46 -5.72 17.05
C SER A 98 4.68 -4.81 17.02
N LEU A 99 4.79 -3.96 15.99
CA LEU A 99 5.93 -3.06 15.79
C LEU A 99 5.56 -1.59 15.93
N ILE A 100 4.27 -1.26 15.83
CA ILE A 100 3.78 0.12 15.85
C ILE A 100 2.89 0.29 17.07
N GLU A 101 3.34 1.12 18.02
CA GLU A 101 2.57 1.37 19.24
C GLU A 101 1.56 2.50 19.06
N ARG A 102 1.79 3.38 18.09
CA ARG A 102 0.95 4.52 17.82
C ARG A 102 -0.30 4.12 17.04
N LYS A 103 -1.42 4.71 17.37
CA LYS A 103 -2.64 4.56 16.58
C LYS A 103 -2.61 5.49 15.37
N VAL A 104 -3.44 5.19 14.39
CA VAL A 104 -3.65 6.07 13.24
C VAL A 104 -4.23 7.40 13.75
N GLU A 105 -3.65 8.51 13.30
CA GLU A 105 -4.08 9.83 13.77
C GLU A 105 -5.34 10.34 13.05
N ARG A 106 -5.59 9.85 11.84
CA ARG A 106 -6.75 10.26 11.06
C ARG A 106 -8.01 9.62 11.61
N GLU A 107 -9.09 10.40 11.65
CA GLU A 107 -10.40 9.94 12.11
C GLU A 107 -11.34 9.56 10.96
N ASP A 108 -10.94 9.91 9.72
CA ASP A 108 -11.77 9.68 8.54
C ASP A 108 -11.44 8.38 7.78
N VAL A 109 -10.65 7.52 8.40
CA VAL A 109 -10.28 6.23 7.80
C VAL A 109 -10.59 5.09 8.75
#